data_5cc84abce1c304ca16c7365951ea1929
#
_entry.id   5cc84abce1c304ca16c7365951ea1929
#
_cell.length_a   1.000
_cell.length_b   1.000
_cell.length_c   1.000
_cell.angle_alpha   90.00
_cell.angle_beta   90.00
_cell.angle_gamma   90.00
#
_symmetry.space_group_name_H-M   'P 1'
#
loop_
_entity.id
_entity.type
_entity.pdbx_description
1 polymer ?
#
loop_
_entity_poly.entity_id
_entity_poly.type
_entity_poly.pdbx_seq_one_letter_code
_entity_poly.pdbx_strand_id
1 'polypeptide(L)'
;MHRLNAGVVAILAGFTIALQTASGWSQDSARFNKQRVTFKSGSLTLVGYLFKPDGPGPFPALVWNHGSEKNPGGSPQFDTVASIFVPAGYVVFAPMRRGHSDSEGEYIVDALDREEAQRGDLAGAKLATRLLETSQLDDQLAGLAVVKRQPFVDTNRLVVAGCSYGGIQTLLAAERNVGYRAAVPISAAAQSWAGNSELRTRLKTAVSRIRIPVFLIYPPRDANLEPARVLGPELERRNRMNRVKVFPAEGPEDEQQHCFGGAKGMHVWGSDVLAFLKDVVGRRA
;
A
#
# COMPACT_ATOMS: atom_id res chain seq x y z
N MET A 1 -3.14 4.45 87.84
CA MET A 1 -1.87 3.63 88.01
C MET A 1 -1.84 2.62 86.87
N HIS A 2 -0.70 2.52 86.24
CA HIS A 2 -0.26 1.57 85.21
C HIS A 2 -0.64 1.78 83.76
N ARG A 3 0.38 2.27 83.07
CA ARG A 3 0.53 2.31 81.61
C ARG A 3 0.83 0.92 81.08
N LEU A 4 0.31 0.62 79.88
CA LEU A 4 0.94 -0.38 79.03
C LEU A 4 0.96 0.18 77.57
N ASN A 5 2.19 0.28 77.09
CA ASN A 5 2.53 0.58 75.71
C ASN A 5 2.20 -0.63 74.82
N ALA A 6 1.56 -0.39 73.67
CA ALA A 6 1.51 -1.37 72.57
C ALA A 6 2.18 -0.73 71.36
N GLY A 7 3.28 -1.35 70.95
CA GLY A 7 4.08 -0.95 69.78
C GLY A 7 3.35 -1.26 68.47
N VAL A 8 3.38 -0.27 67.59
CA VAL A 8 2.91 -0.42 66.19
C VAL A 8 4.11 -0.92 65.39
N VAL A 9 4.01 -2.15 64.87
CA VAL A 9 4.92 -2.69 63.85
C VAL A 9 4.41 -2.23 62.47
N ALA A 10 5.15 -1.32 61.82
CA ALA A 10 4.92 -0.93 60.46
C ALA A 10 5.51 -1.96 59.47
N ILE A 11 4.68 -2.67 58.75
CA ILE A 11 5.09 -3.55 57.65
C ILE A 11 5.18 -2.69 56.41
N LEU A 12 6.39 -2.36 55.98
CA LEU A 12 6.68 -1.76 54.66
C LEU A 12 6.56 -2.84 53.58
N ALA A 13 5.42 -2.89 52.90
CA ALA A 13 5.27 -3.66 51.66
C ALA A 13 5.90 -2.85 50.52
N GLY A 14 7.10 -3.26 50.10
CA GLY A 14 7.76 -2.71 48.92
C GLY A 14 7.01 -3.13 47.63
N PHE A 15 6.30 -2.19 47.02
CA PHE A 15 5.81 -2.35 45.64
C PHE A 15 6.96 -2.05 44.67
N THR A 16 7.57 -3.09 44.13
CA THR A 16 8.44 -2.98 42.94
C THR A 16 7.56 -2.82 41.72
N ILE A 17 7.40 -1.58 41.25
CA ILE A 17 6.82 -1.31 39.94
C ILE A 17 7.87 -1.73 38.90
N ALA A 18 7.63 -2.87 38.28
CA ALA A 18 8.34 -3.24 37.05
C ALA A 18 7.92 -2.28 35.94
N LEU A 19 8.79 -1.32 35.61
CA LEU A 19 8.70 -0.57 34.34
C LEU A 19 8.89 -1.59 33.20
N GLN A 20 7.80 -2.07 32.62
CA GLN A 20 7.84 -2.67 31.31
C GLN A 20 8.10 -1.55 30.31
N THR A 21 9.34 -1.41 29.89
CA THR A 21 9.72 -0.56 28.78
C THR A 21 9.07 -1.10 27.52
N ALA A 22 8.15 -0.31 26.98
CA ALA A 22 7.59 -0.49 25.63
C ALA A 22 8.71 -0.23 24.60
N SER A 23 9.58 -1.21 24.38
CA SER A 23 10.71 -1.17 23.45
C SER A 23 10.57 -2.21 22.33
N GLY A 24 9.33 -2.37 21.77
CA GLY A 24 9.06 -3.30 20.68
C GLY A 24 9.09 -2.71 19.28
N TRP A 25 8.98 -1.40 19.11
CA TRP A 25 8.68 -0.79 17.79
C TRP A 25 9.87 -0.11 17.11
N SER A 26 10.99 0.09 17.77
CA SER A 26 12.15 0.79 17.19
C SER A 26 13.23 -0.14 16.60
N GLN A 27 13.15 -1.45 16.80
CA GLN A 27 14.15 -2.41 16.31
C GLN A 27 13.84 -3.01 14.93
N ASP A 28 12.58 -2.95 14.44
CA ASP A 28 12.21 -3.59 13.17
C ASP A 28 12.60 -2.78 11.92
N SER A 29 12.73 -1.47 12.00
CA SER A 29 13.14 -0.65 10.84
C SER A 29 14.61 -0.89 10.43
N ALA A 30 15.48 -1.25 11.37
CA ALA A 30 16.86 -1.66 11.08
C ALA A 30 16.94 -3.08 10.45
N ARG A 31 15.89 -3.88 10.60
CA ARG A 31 15.88 -5.31 10.26
C ARG A 31 15.76 -5.57 8.74
N PHE A 32 15.24 -4.63 7.95
CA PHE A 32 14.94 -4.83 6.53
C PHE A 32 15.81 -3.98 5.59
N ASN A 33 16.93 -3.45 6.02
CA ASN A 33 17.89 -2.70 5.19
C ASN A 33 17.18 -1.63 4.32
N LYS A 34 16.36 -0.78 4.95
CA LYS A 34 15.63 0.31 4.28
C LYS A 34 16.60 1.28 3.62
N GLN A 35 16.56 1.38 2.31
CA GLN A 35 17.39 2.28 1.52
C GLN A 35 16.54 3.36 0.88
N ARG A 36 16.92 4.63 1.07
CA ARG A 36 16.35 5.74 0.31
C ARG A 36 17.03 5.81 -1.05
N VAL A 37 16.25 5.74 -2.11
CA VAL A 37 16.72 5.76 -3.50
C VAL A 37 16.17 7.02 -4.19
N THR A 38 16.98 7.70 -4.98
CA THR A 38 16.55 8.79 -5.86
C THR A 38 16.51 8.32 -7.31
N PHE A 39 15.51 8.79 -8.07
CA PHE A 39 15.36 8.44 -9.49
C PHE A 39 14.70 9.57 -10.28
N LYS A 40 14.78 9.52 -11.60
CA LYS A 40 14.16 10.50 -12.49
C LYS A 40 12.82 10.01 -13.02
N SER A 41 11.84 10.94 -13.07
CA SER A 41 10.61 10.82 -13.83
C SER A 41 10.43 12.09 -14.67
N GLY A 42 10.73 12.02 -15.95
CA GLY A 42 10.91 13.20 -16.79
C GLY A 42 12.01 14.10 -16.24
N SER A 43 11.70 15.39 -16.04
CA SER A 43 12.62 16.37 -15.44
C SER A 43 12.72 16.30 -13.92
N LEU A 44 11.77 15.65 -13.25
CA LEU A 44 11.68 15.62 -11.79
C LEU A 44 12.63 14.60 -11.18
N THR A 45 13.16 14.93 -10.00
CA THR A 45 13.86 14.00 -9.11
C THR A 45 12.87 13.48 -8.07
N LEU A 46 12.62 12.18 -8.07
CA LEU A 46 11.74 11.52 -7.14
C LEU A 46 12.55 10.68 -6.16
N VAL A 47 11.93 10.34 -5.04
CA VAL A 47 12.49 9.42 -4.04
C VAL A 47 11.67 8.15 -3.94
N GLY A 48 12.27 7.10 -3.40
CA GLY A 48 11.59 5.86 -3.05
C GLY A 48 12.33 5.14 -1.93
N TYR A 49 11.66 4.18 -1.34
CA TYR A 49 12.21 3.36 -0.27
C TYR A 49 12.28 1.91 -0.73
N LEU A 50 13.48 1.34 -0.70
CA LEU A 50 13.76 -0.02 -1.10
C LEU A 50 14.10 -0.85 0.14
N PHE A 51 13.51 -2.03 0.23
CA PHE A 51 13.73 -3.02 1.26
C PHE A 51 14.11 -4.34 0.57
N LYS A 52 15.18 -4.98 1.04
CA LYS A 52 15.73 -6.16 0.39
C LYS A 52 15.90 -7.31 1.38
N PRO A 53 15.52 -8.55 1.00
CA PRO A 53 15.88 -9.73 1.77
C PRO A 53 17.40 -9.93 1.84
N ASP A 54 17.89 -10.65 2.85
CA ASP A 54 19.28 -11.05 2.92
C ASP A 54 19.65 -12.01 1.76
N GLY A 55 20.91 -12.00 1.38
CA GLY A 55 21.45 -12.87 0.32
C GLY A 55 21.54 -12.20 -1.06
N PRO A 56 22.03 -12.94 -2.06
CA PRO A 56 22.37 -12.40 -3.39
C PRO A 56 21.15 -12.26 -4.32
N GLY A 57 20.05 -12.98 -4.09
CA GLY A 57 18.94 -13.08 -5.03
C GLY A 57 19.18 -14.12 -6.15
N PRO A 58 18.49 -14.01 -7.32
CA PRO A 58 17.51 -12.98 -7.63
C PRO A 58 16.16 -13.20 -6.93
N PHE A 59 15.59 -12.13 -6.38
CA PHE A 59 14.34 -12.13 -5.65
C PHE A 59 13.17 -11.64 -6.51
N PRO A 60 11.93 -12.13 -6.32
CA PRO A 60 10.75 -11.44 -6.81
C PRO A 60 10.68 -10.03 -6.19
N ALA A 61 10.02 -9.10 -6.87
CA ALA A 61 9.89 -7.75 -6.36
C ALA A 61 8.44 -7.25 -6.38
N LEU A 62 8.08 -6.50 -5.34
CA LEU A 62 6.80 -5.84 -5.19
C LEU A 62 7.01 -4.32 -5.22
N VAL A 63 6.33 -3.67 -6.18
CA VAL A 63 6.23 -2.20 -6.23
C VAL A 63 4.96 -1.80 -5.50
N TRP A 64 5.11 -1.05 -4.39
CA TRP A 64 4.01 -0.60 -3.55
C TRP A 64 3.65 0.85 -3.84
N ASN A 65 2.42 1.07 -4.29
CA ASN A 65 1.86 2.39 -4.55
C ASN A 65 1.14 2.91 -3.31
N HIS A 66 1.61 4.03 -2.78
CA HIS A 66 0.99 4.71 -1.62
C HIS A 66 -0.34 5.40 -1.98
N GLY A 67 -1.12 5.78 -0.98
CA GLY A 67 -2.38 6.52 -1.11
C GLY A 67 -2.18 7.99 -1.51
N SER A 68 -3.12 8.85 -1.11
CA SER A 68 -3.08 10.29 -1.41
C SER A 68 -2.41 11.14 -0.31
N GLU A 69 -1.98 10.54 0.79
CA GLU A 69 -1.30 11.26 1.87
C GLU A 69 -0.06 12.00 1.38
N LYS A 70 0.17 13.24 1.88
CA LYS A 70 1.26 14.11 1.41
C LYS A 70 2.66 13.56 1.75
N ASN A 71 2.81 12.97 2.96
CA ASN A 71 4.09 12.46 3.47
C ASN A 71 4.05 10.95 3.77
N PRO A 72 3.80 10.08 2.78
CA PRO A 72 3.74 8.65 3.02
C PRO A 72 5.10 8.07 3.45
N GLY A 73 6.22 8.69 3.09
CA GLY A 73 7.57 8.26 3.47
C GLY A 73 7.84 8.30 4.96
N GLY A 74 7.16 9.18 5.71
CA GLY A 74 7.17 9.24 7.17
C GLY A 74 6.21 8.29 7.86
N SER A 75 5.35 7.59 7.11
CA SER A 75 4.37 6.63 7.65
C SER A 75 5.04 5.29 7.97
N PRO A 76 4.60 4.57 9.02
CA PRO A 76 5.02 3.20 9.29
C PRO A 76 4.51 2.20 8.25
N GLN A 77 3.67 2.62 7.31
CA GLN A 77 3.04 1.77 6.31
C GLN A 77 4.08 0.95 5.51
N PHE A 78 5.16 1.57 5.06
CA PHE A 78 6.14 0.86 4.22
C PHE A 78 6.96 -0.16 5.02
N ASP A 79 7.25 0.14 6.29
CA ASP A 79 7.92 -0.81 7.19
C ASP A 79 6.99 -2.01 7.46
N THR A 80 5.67 -1.78 7.58
CA THR A 80 4.68 -2.85 7.72
C THR A 80 4.55 -3.68 6.43
N VAL A 81 4.52 -3.07 5.25
CA VAL A 81 4.57 -3.80 3.98
C VAL A 81 5.84 -4.64 3.90
N ALA A 82 7.00 -4.06 4.24
CA ALA A 82 8.26 -4.77 4.25
C ALA A 82 8.25 -5.96 5.22
N SER A 83 7.65 -5.80 6.43
CA SER A 83 7.56 -6.88 7.42
C SER A 83 6.75 -8.11 6.95
N ILE A 84 5.84 -7.92 6.00
CA ILE A 84 5.05 -9.00 5.39
C ILE A 84 5.82 -9.65 4.24
N PHE A 85 6.36 -8.84 3.33
CA PHE A 85 6.87 -9.33 2.04
C PHE A 85 8.36 -9.66 2.04
N VAL A 86 9.20 -8.96 2.82
CA VAL A 86 10.65 -9.22 2.85
C VAL A 86 10.96 -10.60 3.46
N PRO A 87 10.34 -11.03 4.58
CA PRO A 87 10.52 -12.40 5.08
C PRO A 87 9.99 -13.48 4.12
N ALA A 88 9.02 -13.14 3.27
CA ALA A 88 8.53 -14.02 2.21
C ALA A 88 9.45 -14.04 0.95
N GLY A 89 10.59 -13.35 1.00
CA GLY A 89 11.61 -13.33 -0.04
C GLY A 89 11.38 -12.29 -1.14
N TYR A 90 10.53 -11.28 -0.94
CA TYR A 90 10.32 -10.21 -1.91
C TYR A 90 11.19 -8.99 -1.62
N VAL A 91 11.79 -8.43 -2.64
CA VAL A 91 12.21 -7.02 -2.61
C VAL A 91 10.95 -6.16 -2.61
N VAL A 92 10.88 -5.17 -1.72
CA VAL A 92 9.79 -4.18 -1.71
C VAL A 92 10.36 -2.82 -2.13
N PHE A 93 9.70 -2.15 -3.05
CA PHE A 93 10.03 -0.79 -3.44
C PHE A 93 8.78 0.08 -3.41
N ALA A 94 8.83 1.15 -2.62
CA ALA A 94 7.76 2.15 -2.51
C ALA A 94 8.23 3.46 -3.15
N PRO A 95 7.91 3.70 -4.45
CA PRO A 95 8.20 4.98 -5.10
C PRO A 95 7.26 6.06 -4.57
N MET A 96 7.79 7.21 -4.22
CA MET A 96 7.04 8.42 -3.92
C MET A 96 6.74 9.15 -5.22
N ARG A 97 5.46 9.33 -5.52
CA ARG A 97 5.04 10.10 -6.70
C ARG A 97 5.39 11.57 -6.51
N ARG A 98 5.35 12.35 -7.59
CA ARG A 98 5.57 13.80 -7.56
C ARG A 98 4.77 14.48 -6.46
N GLY A 99 5.37 15.44 -5.79
CA GLY A 99 4.78 16.22 -4.71
C GLY A 99 4.51 15.45 -3.41
N HIS A 100 4.96 14.18 -3.30
CA HIS A 100 4.81 13.40 -2.08
C HIS A 100 6.16 13.20 -1.39
N SER A 101 6.18 13.37 -0.06
CA SER A 101 7.41 13.31 0.74
C SER A 101 8.49 14.27 0.17
N ASP A 102 9.69 13.76 -0.08
CA ASP A 102 10.82 14.54 -0.64
C ASP A 102 10.86 14.51 -2.19
N SER A 103 9.84 13.99 -2.86
CA SER A 103 9.79 14.00 -4.33
C SER A 103 9.44 15.39 -4.86
N GLU A 104 10.17 15.83 -5.89
CA GLU A 104 9.87 17.08 -6.59
C GLU A 104 8.50 17.04 -7.26
N GLY A 105 8.01 18.23 -7.64
CA GLY A 105 6.77 18.41 -8.36
C GLY A 105 5.60 18.79 -7.49
N GLU A 106 4.43 18.92 -8.10
CA GLU A 106 3.22 19.38 -7.42
C GLU A 106 2.49 18.20 -6.74
N TYR A 107 2.07 18.43 -5.51
CA TYR A 107 1.21 17.48 -4.80
C TYR A 107 -0.18 17.41 -5.45
N ILE A 108 -0.66 16.21 -5.71
CA ILE A 108 -1.90 16.00 -6.47
C ILE A 108 -3.09 16.69 -5.84
N VAL A 109 -3.24 16.68 -4.50
CA VAL A 109 -4.40 17.29 -3.84
C VAL A 109 -4.36 18.81 -4.00
N ASP A 110 -3.19 19.45 -3.88
CA ASP A 110 -3.07 20.91 -4.10
C ASP A 110 -3.49 21.30 -5.54
N ALA A 111 -3.19 20.43 -6.53
CA ALA A 111 -3.63 20.64 -7.92
C ALA A 111 -5.15 20.48 -8.07
N LEU A 112 -5.74 19.49 -7.38
CA LEU A 112 -7.19 19.24 -7.43
C LEU A 112 -7.97 20.36 -6.75
N ASP A 113 -7.56 20.77 -5.54
CA ASP A 113 -8.20 21.84 -4.77
C ASP A 113 -8.22 23.15 -5.58
N ARG A 114 -7.12 23.47 -6.27
CA ARG A 114 -7.03 24.63 -7.14
C ARG A 114 -7.99 24.53 -8.34
N GLU A 115 -8.07 23.37 -9.00
CA GLU A 115 -8.97 23.16 -10.14
C GLU A 115 -10.44 23.21 -9.70
N GLU A 116 -10.77 22.61 -8.57
CA GLU A 116 -12.12 22.64 -7.98
C GLU A 116 -12.55 24.06 -7.61
N ALA A 117 -11.67 24.82 -6.98
CA ALA A 117 -11.95 26.23 -6.63
C ALA A 117 -12.19 27.12 -7.87
N GLN A 118 -11.52 26.83 -8.99
CA GLN A 118 -11.64 27.63 -10.22
C GLN A 118 -12.78 27.20 -11.13
N ARG A 119 -13.08 25.88 -11.20
CA ARG A 119 -13.95 25.29 -12.23
C ARG A 119 -14.99 24.29 -11.68
N GLY A 120 -15.03 24.13 -10.36
CA GLY A 120 -15.97 23.25 -9.66
C GLY A 120 -15.55 21.77 -9.60
N ASP A 121 -16.24 21.01 -8.76
CA ASP A 121 -15.91 19.62 -8.38
C ASP A 121 -15.74 18.67 -9.58
N LEU A 122 -16.56 18.84 -10.62
CA LEU A 122 -16.48 18.02 -11.81
C LEU A 122 -15.13 18.20 -12.54
N ALA A 123 -14.58 19.41 -12.55
CA ALA A 123 -13.28 19.68 -13.18
C ALA A 123 -12.15 19.04 -12.35
N GLY A 124 -12.21 19.13 -11.02
CA GLY A 124 -11.29 18.45 -10.13
C GLY A 124 -11.32 16.93 -10.31
N ALA A 125 -12.51 16.33 -10.35
CA ALA A 125 -12.69 14.91 -10.59
C ALA A 125 -12.08 14.44 -11.93
N LYS A 126 -12.26 15.21 -13.01
CA LYS A 126 -11.65 14.95 -14.31
C LYS A 126 -10.13 15.08 -14.25
N LEU A 127 -9.62 16.13 -13.59
CA LEU A 127 -8.20 16.32 -13.40
C LEU A 127 -7.59 15.15 -12.63
N ALA A 128 -8.23 14.69 -11.54
CA ALA A 128 -7.78 13.55 -10.76
C ALA A 128 -7.60 12.30 -11.64
N THR A 129 -8.62 11.96 -12.44
CA THR A 129 -8.56 10.81 -13.35
C THR A 129 -7.40 10.95 -14.33
N ARG A 130 -7.26 12.12 -14.98
CA ARG A 130 -6.19 12.39 -15.92
C ARG A 130 -4.80 12.29 -15.28
N LEU A 131 -4.59 12.89 -14.11
CA LEU A 131 -3.30 12.84 -13.43
C LEU A 131 -2.93 11.42 -13.01
N LEU A 132 -3.90 10.64 -12.49
CA LEU A 132 -3.67 9.27 -12.07
C LEU A 132 -3.31 8.33 -13.22
N GLU A 133 -3.81 8.57 -14.43
CA GLU A 133 -3.51 7.73 -15.59
C GLU A 133 -2.31 8.22 -16.43
N THR A 134 -1.80 9.42 -16.18
CA THR A 134 -0.67 10.02 -16.89
C THR A 134 0.51 10.24 -15.94
N SER A 135 0.73 11.46 -15.50
CA SER A 135 1.93 11.88 -14.78
C SER A 135 2.19 11.10 -13.48
N GLN A 136 1.15 10.78 -12.72
CA GLN A 136 1.29 9.97 -11.50
C GLN A 136 1.61 8.50 -11.82
N LEU A 137 1.07 7.96 -12.93
CA LEU A 137 1.40 6.62 -13.40
C LEU A 137 2.83 6.57 -13.97
N ASP A 138 3.26 7.62 -14.68
CA ASP A 138 4.62 7.72 -15.21
C ASP A 138 5.65 7.68 -14.08
N ASP A 139 5.37 8.34 -12.94
CA ASP A 139 6.22 8.30 -11.76
C ASP A 139 6.35 6.88 -11.19
N GLN A 140 5.24 6.15 -11.12
CA GLN A 140 5.22 4.77 -10.68
C GLN A 140 5.99 3.85 -11.64
N LEU A 141 5.85 4.06 -12.95
CA LEU A 141 6.58 3.29 -13.97
C LEU A 141 8.07 3.63 -13.99
N ALA A 142 8.46 4.87 -13.67
CA ALA A 142 9.85 5.23 -13.45
C ALA A 142 10.42 4.50 -12.23
N GLY A 143 9.63 4.36 -11.15
CA GLY A 143 9.96 3.52 -10.00
C GLY A 143 10.13 2.04 -10.37
N LEU A 144 9.25 1.48 -11.20
CA LEU A 144 9.42 0.13 -11.73
C LEU A 144 10.75 -0.05 -12.48
N ALA A 145 11.14 0.96 -13.27
CA ALA A 145 12.42 0.93 -13.98
C ALA A 145 13.63 0.90 -13.02
N VAL A 146 13.54 1.52 -11.83
CA VAL A 146 14.56 1.40 -10.77
C VAL A 146 14.68 -0.06 -10.32
N VAL A 147 13.56 -0.69 -10.01
CA VAL A 147 13.50 -2.08 -9.55
C VAL A 147 14.09 -3.03 -10.59
N LYS A 148 13.73 -2.86 -11.86
CA LYS A 148 14.23 -3.71 -12.96
C LYS A 148 15.74 -3.63 -13.18
N ARG A 149 16.38 -2.55 -12.77
CA ARG A 149 17.84 -2.38 -12.87
C ARG A 149 18.63 -2.98 -11.72
N GLN A 150 17.94 -3.47 -10.66
CA GLN A 150 18.64 -4.06 -9.51
C GLN A 150 19.15 -5.46 -9.86
N PRO A 151 20.45 -5.77 -9.68
CA PRO A 151 21.01 -7.06 -10.07
C PRO A 151 20.46 -8.24 -9.24
N PHE A 152 19.90 -7.95 -8.08
CA PHE A 152 19.29 -8.93 -7.18
C PHE A 152 17.79 -9.13 -7.40
N VAL A 153 17.20 -8.53 -8.45
CA VAL A 153 15.75 -8.64 -8.76
C VAL A 153 15.54 -9.59 -9.94
N ASP A 154 14.62 -10.53 -9.78
CA ASP A 154 14.09 -11.33 -10.87
C ASP A 154 13.00 -10.55 -11.62
N THR A 155 13.33 -10.00 -12.76
CA THR A 155 12.41 -9.20 -13.58
C THR A 155 11.26 -9.99 -14.19
N ASN A 156 11.27 -11.32 -14.10
CA ASN A 156 10.14 -12.17 -14.49
C ASN A 156 9.14 -12.41 -13.36
N ARG A 157 9.42 -11.92 -12.15
CA ARG A 157 8.58 -12.09 -10.95
C ARG A 157 8.25 -10.76 -10.28
N LEU A 158 7.72 -9.82 -11.06
CA LEU A 158 7.34 -8.48 -10.59
C LEU A 158 5.86 -8.41 -10.22
N VAL A 159 5.58 -7.80 -9.09
CA VAL A 159 4.22 -7.57 -8.55
C VAL A 159 3.98 -6.09 -8.37
N VAL A 160 2.77 -5.64 -8.64
CA VAL A 160 2.31 -4.28 -8.29
C VAL A 160 1.19 -4.37 -7.26
N ALA A 161 1.30 -3.57 -6.21
CA ALA A 161 0.28 -3.48 -5.16
C ALA A 161 0.13 -2.04 -4.68
N GLY A 162 -0.97 -1.74 -4.00
CA GLY A 162 -1.15 -0.42 -3.42
C GLY A 162 -2.56 -0.19 -2.93
N CYS A 163 -2.74 0.85 -2.11
CA CYS A 163 -4.01 1.17 -1.51
C CYS A 163 -4.54 2.54 -1.94
N SER A 164 -5.88 2.70 -1.96
CA SER A 164 -6.55 3.97 -2.27
C SER A 164 -6.18 4.48 -3.68
N TYR A 165 -5.58 5.68 -3.81
CA TYR A 165 -5.00 6.13 -5.08
C TYR A 165 -3.96 5.15 -5.61
N GLY A 166 -3.15 4.54 -4.71
CA GLY A 166 -2.23 3.48 -5.07
C GLY A 166 -2.92 2.24 -5.60
N GLY A 167 -4.10 1.90 -5.10
CA GLY A 167 -4.95 0.84 -5.63
C GLY A 167 -5.47 1.14 -7.05
N ILE A 168 -5.87 2.39 -7.31
CA ILE A 168 -6.23 2.86 -8.65
C ILE A 168 -5.04 2.70 -9.60
N GLN A 169 -3.86 3.19 -9.20
CA GLN A 169 -2.65 3.09 -10.03
C GLN A 169 -2.19 1.65 -10.23
N THR A 170 -2.44 0.77 -9.28
CA THR A 170 -2.17 -0.66 -9.42
C THR A 170 -2.99 -1.27 -10.56
N LEU A 171 -4.28 -0.92 -10.69
CA LEU A 171 -5.11 -1.34 -11.82
C LEU A 171 -4.63 -0.74 -13.14
N LEU A 172 -4.31 0.56 -13.15
CA LEU A 172 -3.82 1.25 -14.36
C LEU A 172 -2.45 0.72 -14.82
N ALA A 173 -1.55 0.41 -13.89
CA ALA A 173 -0.25 -0.19 -14.20
C ALA A 173 -0.38 -1.63 -14.73
N ALA A 174 -1.31 -2.41 -14.18
CA ALA A 174 -1.59 -3.77 -14.64
C ALA A 174 -2.09 -3.80 -16.09
N GLU A 175 -2.89 -2.80 -16.49
CA GLU A 175 -3.35 -2.63 -17.89
C GLU A 175 -2.19 -2.38 -18.86
N ARG A 176 -1.12 -1.68 -18.44
CA ARG A 176 -0.01 -1.28 -19.32
C ARG A 176 0.86 -2.43 -19.82
N ASN A 177 0.71 -3.62 -19.25
CA ASN A 177 1.49 -4.82 -19.64
C ASN A 177 3.03 -4.58 -19.63
N VAL A 178 3.52 -3.93 -18.59
CA VAL A 178 4.92 -3.52 -18.44
C VAL A 178 5.80 -4.56 -17.75
N GLY A 179 5.35 -5.82 -17.70
CA GLY A 179 6.10 -6.95 -17.15
C GLY A 179 5.72 -7.36 -15.72
N TYR A 180 4.67 -6.79 -15.16
CA TYR A 180 4.10 -7.31 -13.92
C TYR A 180 3.46 -8.69 -14.15
N ARG A 181 3.59 -9.58 -13.16
CA ARG A 181 3.02 -10.94 -13.17
C ARG A 181 1.74 -11.04 -12.35
N ALA A 182 1.53 -10.11 -11.42
CA ALA A 182 0.33 -10.02 -10.61
C ALA A 182 0.08 -8.59 -10.15
N ALA A 183 -1.17 -8.27 -9.82
CA ALA A 183 -1.58 -7.00 -9.25
C ALA A 183 -2.47 -7.19 -8.01
N VAL A 184 -2.25 -6.38 -6.97
CA VAL A 184 -3.01 -6.42 -5.72
C VAL A 184 -3.53 -5.01 -5.39
N PRO A 185 -4.61 -4.55 -6.04
CA PRO A 185 -5.27 -3.30 -5.71
C PRO A 185 -6.12 -3.45 -4.43
N ILE A 186 -5.90 -2.57 -3.45
CA ILE A 186 -6.59 -2.55 -2.17
C ILE A 186 -7.40 -1.26 -2.08
N SER A 187 -8.67 -1.32 -1.70
CA SER A 187 -9.54 -0.14 -1.53
C SER A 187 -9.55 0.80 -2.76
N ALA A 188 -9.31 0.27 -3.94
CA ALA A 188 -9.16 1.06 -5.16
C ALA A 188 -10.44 1.86 -5.46
N ALA A 189 -10.32 3.19 -5.51
CA ALA A 189 -11.41 4.13 -5.77
C ALA A 189 -12.56 4.13 -4.74
N ALA A 190 -12.43 3.49 -3.57
CA ALA A 190 -13.52 3.44 -2.59
C ALA A 190 -14.02 4.83 -2.18
N GLN A 191 -13.13 5.80 -2.00
CA GLN A 191 -13.50 7.17 -1.62
C GLN A 191 -13.91 8.05 -2.81
N SER A 192 -13.40 7.77 -4.02
CA SER A 192 -13.64 8.60 -5.21
C SER A 192 -14.71 8.05 -6.16
N TRP A 193 -15.20 6.82 -5.93
CA TRP A 193 -16.11 6.15 -6.85
C TRP A 193 -17.42 6.89 -7.07
N ALA A 194 -18.07 7.34 -6.00
CA ALA A 194 -19.37 8.00 -6.08
C ALA A 194 -19.27 9.35 -6.83
N GLY A 195 -18.26 10.16 -6.51
CA GLY A 195 -18.09 11.52 -7.05
C GLY A 195 -17.41 11.59 -8.42
N ASN A 196 -16.85 10.49 -8.96
CA ASN A 196 -16.06 10.55 -10.18
C ASN A 196 -16.51 9.52 -11.25
N SER A 197 -17.43 9.94 -12.10
CA SER A 197 -17.97 9.09 -13.18
C SER A 197 -16.93 8.77 -14.26
N GLU A 198 -15.99 9.67 -14.51
CA GLU A 198 -14.92 9.47 -15.48
C GLU A 198 -13.94 8.39 -14.99
N LEU A 199 -13.57 8.43 -13.71
CA LEU A 199 -12.75 7.39 -13.09
C LEU A 199 -13.45 6.03 -13.12
N ARG A 200 -14.76 5.97 -12.85
CA ARG A 200 -15.53 4.72 -12.98
C ARG A 200 -15.43 4.12 -14.37
N THR A 201 -15.65 4.95 -15.39
CA THR A 201 -15.53 4.54 -16.79
C THR A 201 -14.12 4.10 -17.12
N ARG A 202 -13.12 4.86 -16.67
CA ARG A 202 -11.70 4.55 -16.88
C ARG A 202 -11.29 3.23 -16.26
N LEU A 203 -11.72 2.94 -15.03
CA LEU A 203 -11.38 1.69 -14.34
C LEU A 203 -12.12 0.49 -14.95
N LYS A 204 -13.37 0.62 -15.37
CA LYS A 204 -14.06 -0.42 -16.16
C LYS A 204 -13.27 -0.77 -17.43
N THR A 205 -12.77 0.24 -18.15
CA THR A 205 -11.91 0.03 -19.30
C THR A 205 -10.61 -0.65 -18.93
N ALA A 206 -9.94 -0.23 -17.85
CA ALA A 206 -8.70 -0.84 -17.40
C ALA A 206 -8.88 -2.34 -17.11
N VAL A 207 -9.83 -2.70 -16.26
CA VAL A 207 -10.05 -4.12 -15.89
C VAL A 207 -10.42 -4.98 -17.09
N SER A 208 -11.10 -4.42 -18.11
CA SER A 208 -11.40 -5.14 -19.35
C SER A 208 -10.17 -5.44 -20.21
N ARG A 209 -9.02 -4.82 -19.95
CA ARG A 209 -7.78 -4.97 -20.70
C ARG A 209 -6.66 -5.66 -19.93
N ILE A 210 -6.77 -5.78 -18.61
CA ILE A 210 -5.77 -6.44 -17.77
C ILE A 210 -5.67 -7.92 -18.18
N ARG A 211 -4.42 -8.40 -18.33
CA ARG A 211 -4.12 -9.79 -18.76
C ARG A 211 -3.45 -10.61 -17.66
N ILE A 212 -2.92 -9.97 -16.63
CA ILE A 212 -2.26 -10.62 -15.49
C ILE A 212 -3.28 -10.93 -14.38
N PRO A 213 -3.02 -11.92 -13.49
CA PRO A 213 -3.84 -12.17 -12.32
C PRO A 213 -3.95 -10.94 -11.41
N VAL A 214 -5.17 -10.68 -10.93
CA VAL A 214 -5.50 -9.58 -10.02
C VAL A 214 -6.16 -10.14 -8.76
N PHE A 215 -5.73 -9.67 -7.59
CA PHE A 215 -6.43 -9.88 -6.34
C PHE A 215 -6.97 -8.54 -5.82
N LEU A 216 -8.24 -8.25 -6.11
CA LEU A 216 -8.91 -7.03 -5.71
C LEU A 216 -9.46 -7.18 -4.28
N ILE A 217 -9.06 -6.28 -3.37
CA ILE A 217 -9.29 -6.41 -1.93
C ILE A 217 -9.96 -5.15 -1.37
N TYR A 218 -10.96 -5.37 -0.49
CA TYR A 218 -11.60 -4.31 0.30
C TYR A 218 -11.82 -4.75 1.75
N PRO A 219 -11.67 -3.84 2.72
CA PRO A 219 -12.17 -4.06 4.07
C PRO A 219 -13.71 -4.00 4.09
N PRO A 220 -14.36 -4.56 5.11
CA PRO A 220 -15.83 -4.68 5.15
C PRO A 220 -16.56 -3.35 5.30
N ARG A 221 -15.90 -2.35 5.91
CA ARG A 221 -16.44 -1.00 6.18
C ARG A 221 -15.70 0.09 5.41
N ASP A 222 -15.25 -0.22 4.18
CA ASP A 222 -14.66 0.81 3.33
C ASP A 222 -15.68 1.89 2.98
N ALA A 223 -15.21 3.06 2.61
CA ALA A 223 -16.04 4.21 2.24
C ALA A 223 -17.09 3.85 1.17
N ASN A 224 -16.77 2.96 0.24
CA ASN A 224 -17.68 2.45 -0.77
C ASN A 224 -17.21 1.06 -1.27
N LEU A 225 -18.11 0.07 -1.26
CA LEU A 225 -17.85 -1.27 -1.79
C LEU A 225 -18.38 -1.48 -3.23
N GLU A 226 -18.97 -0.46 -3.83
CA GLU A 226 -19.45 -0.56 -5.21
C GLU A 226 -18.33 -0.86 -6.22
N PRO A 227 -17.09 -0.32 -6.09
CA PRO A 227 -15.99 -0.72 -6.97
C PRO A 227 -15.76 -2.22 -6.99
N ALA A 228 -15.82 -2.91 -5.84
CA ALA A 228 -15.68 -4.37 -5.78
C ALA A 228 -16.82 -5.06 -6.54
N ARG A 229 -18.06 -4.59 -6.36
CA ARG A 229 -19.26 -5.17 -7.00
C ARG A 229 -19.30 -4.96 -8.50
N VAL A 230 -18.72 -3.85 -8.99
CA VAL A 230 -18.72 -3.50 -10.42
C VAL A 230 -17.51 -4.07 -11.16
N LEU A 231 -16.30 -3.95 -10.58
CA LEU A 231 -15.07 -4.37 -11.24
C LEU A 231 -14.79 -5.87 -11.03
N GLY A 232 -15.22 -6.43 -9.89
CA GLY A 232 -14.96 -7.80 -9.50
C GLY A 232 -15.46 -8.83 -10.51
N PRO A 233 -16.75 -8.85 -10.86
CA PRO A 233 -17.29 -9.83 -11.82
C PRO A 233 -16.60 -9.78 -13.18
N GLU A 234 -16.20 -8.59 -13.66
CA GLU A 234 -15.45 -8.48 -14.92
C GLU A 234 -14.05 -9.08 -14.80
N LEU A 235 -13.34 -8.84 -13.70
CA LEU A 235 -12.04 -9.47 -13.44
C LEU A 235 -12.16 -11.00 -13.40
N GLU A 236 -13.08 -11.56 -12.63
CA GLU A 236 -13.26 -13.00 -12.47
C GLU A 236 -13.64 -13.69 -13.78
N ARG A 237 -14.49 -13.04 -14.59
CA ARG A 237 -14.86 -13.55 -15.91
C ARG A 237 -13.67 -13.63 -16.88
N ARG A 238 -12.70 -12.73 -16.75
CA ARG A 238 -11.57 -12.61 -17.68
C ARG A 238 -10.41 -13.57 -17.40
N ASN A 239 -10.17 -13.87 -16.15
CA ASN A 239 -9.08 -14.75 -15.75
C ASN A 239 -9.45 -15.53 -14.49
N ARG A 240 -9.46 -16.86 -14.60
CA ARG A 240 -9.77 -17.76 -13.49
C ARG A 240 -8.82 -17.64 -12.28
N MET A 241 -7.68 -17.02 -12.44
CA MET A 241 -6.73 -16.73 -11.36
C MET A 241 -7.04 -15.43 -10.64
N ASN A 242 -7.95 -14.61 -11.17
CA ASN A 242 -8.40 -13.41 -10.49
C ASN A 242 -9.19 -13.76 -9.23
N ARG A 243 -9.02 -12.93 -8.22
CA ARG A 243 -9.75 -13.04 -6.94
C ARG A 243 -10.31 -11.69 -6.56
N VAL A 244 -11.50 -11.71 -5.98
CA VAL A 244 -12.11 -10.53 -5.38
C VAL A 244 -12.53 -10.89 -3.96
N LYS A 245 -12.10 -10.09 -2.99
CA LYS A 245 -12.46 -10.34 -1.59
C LYS A 245 -12.81 -9.04 -0.88
N VAL A 246 -14.04 -8.97 -0.40
CA VAL A 246 -14.42 -8.08 0.69
C VAL A 246 -14.27 -8.92 1.96
N PHE A 247 -13.40 -8.48 2.86
CA PHE A 247 -13.12 -9.22 4.08
C PHE A 247 -14.32 -9.18 5.05
N PRO A 248 -14.50 -10.18 5.91
CA PRO A 248 -15.54 -10.16 6.91
C PRO A 248 -15.28 -9.07 7.96
N ALA A 249 -16.36 -8.64 8.64
CA ALA A 249 -16.27 -7.66 9.71
C ALA A 249 -15.79 -8.31 11.02
N GLU A 250 -14.51 -8.53 11.14
CA GLU A 250 -13.85 -9.18 12.29
C GLU A 250 -12.69 -8.31 12.80
N GLY A 251 -12.43 -8.37 14.12
CA GLY A 251 -11.33 -7.61 14.73
C GLY A 251 -11.65 -6.14 15.03
N PRO A 252 -10.63 -5.31 15.26
CA PRO A 252 -10.78 -3.90 15.61
C PRO A 252 -11.49 -3.09 14.53
N GLU A 253 -12.30 -2.11 14.94
CA GLU A 253 -13.13 -1.34 13.99
C GLU A 253 -12.31 -0.49 13.02
N ASP A 254 -11.20 0.06 13.44
CA ASP A 254 -10.31 0.86 12.62
C ASP A 254 -9.61 0.05 11.51
N GLU A 255 -9.37 -1.26 11.73
CA GLU A 255 -8.84 -2.19 10.72
C GLU A 255 -9.88 -2.61 9.68
N GLN A 256 -11.17 -2.31 9.93
CA GLN A 256 -12.27 -2.63 9.01
C GLN A 256 -12.60 -1.49 8.05
N GLN A 257 -11.96 -0.34 8.21
CA GLN A 257 -12.17 0.87 7.42
C GLN A 257 -11.20 0.96 6.23
N HIS A 258 -11.27 2.07 5.52
CA HIS A 258 -10.47 2.34 4.32
C HIS A 258 -9.00 1.92 4.45
N CYS A 259 -8.51 1.16 3.48
CA CYS A 259 -7.15 0.60 3.51
C CYS A 259 -6.84 -0.24 4.77
N PHE A 260 -7.84 -0.82 5.43
CA PHE A 260 -7.69 -1.57 6.68
C PHE A 260 -7.04 -0.74 7.80
N GLY A 261 -7.33 0.55 7.88
CA GLY A 261 -6.67 1.45 8.83
C GLY A 261 -5.18 1.66 8.55
N GLY A 262 -4.76 1.52 7.30
CA GLY A 262 -3.37 1.68 6.89
C GLY A 262 -2.46 0.56 7.40
N ALA A 263 -1.38 0.92 8.11
CA ALA A 263 -0.41 -0.05 8.62
C ALA A 263 -1.01 -1.08 9.62
N LYS A 264 -2.07 -0.70 10.33
CA LYS A 264 -2.64 -1.52 11.41
C LYS A 264 -3.27 -2.82 10.91
N GLY A 265 -4.08 -2.76 9.85
CA GLY A 265 -4.82 -3.90 9.36
C GLY A 265 -4.15 -4.68 8.23
N MET A 266 -2.89 -4.42 7.91
CA MET A 266 -2.19 -5.17 6.84
C MET A 266 -2.04 -6.66 7.14
N HIS A 267 -2.00 -7.06 8.40
CA HIS A 267 -1.97 -8.47 8.81
C HIS A 267 -3.26 -9.22 8.40
N VAL A 268 -4.39 -8.51 8.27
CA VAL A 268 -5.69 -9.11 7.90
C VAL A 268 -5.63 -9.75 6.51
N TRP A 269 -5.01 -9.08 5.54
CA TRP A 269 -4.95 -9.54 4.15
C TRP A 269 -3.60 -10.13 3.74
N GLY A 270 -2.54 -9.94 4.54
CA GLY A 270 -1.16 -10.28 4.16
C GLY A 270 -0.98 -11.76 3.81
N SER A 271 -1.52 -12.68 4.61
CA SER A 271 -1.45 -14.13 4.37
C SER A 271 -2.17 -14.55 3.08
N ASP A 272 -3.35 -13.97 2.81
CA ASP A 272 -4.12 -14.27 1.61
C ASP A 272 -3.40 -13.79 0.35
N VAL A 273 -2.77 -12.60 0.41
CA VAL A 273 -1.97 -12.07 -0.69
C VAL A 273 -0.73 -12.94 -0.92
N LEU A 274 -0.02 -13.35 0.11
CA LEU A 274 1.14 -14.23 -0.04
C LEU A 274 0.75 -15.58 -0.64
N ALA A 275 -0.38 -16.16 -0.24
CA ALA A 275 -0.91 -17.39 -0.84
C ALA A 275 -1.25 -17.19 -2.33
N PHE A 276 -1.94 -16.11 -2.68
CA PHE A 276 -2.22 -15.75 -4.07
C PHE A 276 -0.93 -15.59 -4.89
N LEU A 277 0.05 -14.85 -4.39
CA LEU A 277 1.30 -14.61 -5.09
C LEU A 277 2.12 -15.89 -5.27
N LYS A 278 2.10 -16.82 -4.30
CA LYS A 278 2.70 -18.14 -4.44
C LYS A 278 2.12 -18.90 -5.63
N ASP A 279 0.81 -18.83 -5.83
CA ASP A 279 0.12 -19.53 -6.93
C ASP A 279 0.46 -18.92 -8.31
N VAL A 280 0.61 -17.58 -8.39
CA VAL A 280 0.70 -16.89 -9.69
C VAL A 280 2.11 -16.42 -10.06
N VAL A 281 2.98 -16.19 -9.07
CA VAL A 281 4.37 -15.70 -9.25
C VAL A 281 5.39 -16.80 -8.93
N GLY A 282 5.07 -17.71 -8.02
CA GLY A 282 5.96 -18.80 -7.60
C GLY A 282 6.17 -19.90 -8.66
N ARG A 283 5.32 -20.00 -9.66
CA ARG A 283 5.50 -20.92 -10.79
C ARG A 283 6.56 -20.36 -11.74
N ARG A 284 7.75 -20.97 -11.74
CA ARG A 284 8.70 -20.77 -12.84
C ARG A 284 8.01 -21.19 -14.14
N ALA A 285 7.98 -20.28 -15.12
CA ALA A 285 7.51 -20.59 -16.47
C ALA A 285 8.44 -21.63 -17.13
#